data_043f7f7f014217ef9d92504894b444b6
#
_entry.id   043f7f7f014217ef9d92504894b444b6
#
_cell.length_a   1.000
_cell.length_b   1.000
_cell.length_c   1.000
_cell.angle_alpha   90.00
_cell.angle_beta   90.00
_cell.angle_gamma   90.00
#
_symmetry.space_group_name_H-M   'P 1'
#
loop_
_entity.id
_entity.type
_entity.pdbx_description
1 polymer ?
#
loop_
_entity_poly.entity_id
_entity_poly.type
_entity_poly.pdbx_seq_one_letter_code
_entity_poly.pdbx_strand_id
1 'polypeptide(L)'
;MRAKPASPKSDPEDPGLRTFTLAGHLLAAPKAAPGLYLVATPIGNLGDITLRALETLAGVDIIACEDTRITRRLTERFSITGLLKPYHEHNAALARPKILERLAQGASIALVSDAGTPLISDRGFKLV
;
A
#
# COMPACT_ATOMS: atom_id res chain seq x y z
N MET A 1 18.40 16.16 -17.29
CA MET A 1 17.84 15.98 -17.10
C MET A 1 17.63 15.60 -17.11
N ARG A 2 17.64 15.62 -17.19
CA ARG A 2 17.04 15.15 -17.16
C ARG A 2 16.43 15.35 -17.22
N ALA A 3 16.07 15.69 -17.47
CA ALA A 3 15.19 15.77 -17.40
C ALA A 3 14.57 15.42 -17.55
N LYS A 4 14.49 14.90 -17.71
CA LYS A 4 13.57 14.61 -17.80
C LYS A 4 12.82 14.85 -16.99
N PRO A 5 12.61 15.47 -16.88
CA PRO A 5 11.93 15.80 -16.00
C PRO A 5 10.84 15.61 -16.06
N ALA A 6 10.73 15.66 -16.54
CA ALA A 6 9.71 15.71 -16.54
C ALA A 6 8.77 14.90 -16.17
N SER A 7 8.51 14.14 -16.63
CA SER A 7 7.52 13.37 -16.28
C SER A 7 7.77 12.66 -15.12
N PRO A 8 7.60 13.23 -14.09
CA PRO A 8 7.92 12.65 -12.91
C PRO A 8 7.28 11.40 -12.62
N LYS A 9 6.10 11.39 -12.51
CA LYS A 9 5.47 10.34 -12.06
C LYS A 9 5.45 9.27 -12.87
N SER A 10 5.42 9.60 -13.92
CA SER A 10 5.10 8.59 -14.74
C SER A 10 6.23 7.89 -15.26
N ASP A 11 7.37 8.24 -14.96
CA ASP A 11 8.49 7.52 -15.46
C ASP A 11 8.57 6.19 -14.76
N PRO A 12 8.15 5.12 -15.43
CA PRO A 12 8.16 3.82 -14.78
C PRO A 12 9.56 3.33 -14.53
N GLU A 13 10.55 4.01 -15.07
CA GLU A 13 11.91 3.62 -14.83
C GLU A 13 12.51 4.32 -13.64
N ASP A 14 11.73 5.12 -12.96
CA ASP A 14 12.20 5.76 -11.74
C ASP A 14 11.55 5.07 -10.55
N PRO A 15 12.14 3.97 -10.08
CA PRO A 15 11.51 3.20 -9.02
C PRO A 15 11.50 3.92 -7.69
N GLY A 16 12.19 5.02 -7.58
CA GLY A 16 12.22 5.74 -6.34
C GLY A 16 11.10 6.74 -6.17
N LEU A 17 10.28 6.96 -7.23
CA LEU A 17 9.28 8.00 -7.15
C LEU A 17 7.89 7.44 -7.39
N ARG A 18 7.02 7.61 -6.44
CA ARG A 18 5.62 7.26 -6.53
C ARG A 18 4.82 8.51 -6.17
N THR A 19 3.54 8.52 -6.52
CA THR A 19 2.72 9.70 -6.27
C THR A 19 1.34 9.31 -5.79
N PHE A 20 0.67 10.28 -5.18
CA PHE A 20 -0.75 10.17 -4.84
C PHE A 20 -1.32 11.57 -4.90
N THR A 21 -2.67 11.66 -4.94
CA THR A 21 -3.32 12.97 -5.00
C THR A 21 -4.07 13.22 -3.70
N LEU A 22 -4.05 14.46 -3.25
CA LEU A 22 -4.75 14.85 -2.04
C LEU A 22 -5.24 16.28 -2.22
N ALA A 23 -6.55 16.48 -2.08
CA ALA A 23 -7.15 17.80 -2.20
C ALA A 23 -6.76 18.49 -3.51
N GLY A 24 -6.75 17.74 -4.59
CA GLY A 24 -6.43 18.29 -5.90
C GLY A 24 -4.95 18.46 -6.18
N HIS A 25 -4.09 18.08 -5.26
CA HIS A 25 -2.66 18.24 -5.45
C HIS A 25 -1.98 16.89 -5.65
N LEU A 26 -1.00 16.85 -6.52
CA LEU A 26 -0.19 15.66 -6.74
C LEU A 26 1.01 15.74 -5.81
N LEU A 27 1.17 14.72 -4.99
CA LEU A 27 2.25 14.68 -4.01
C LEU A 27 3.14 13.48 -4.28
N ALA A 28 4.42 13.65 -4.04
CA ALA A 28 5.38 12.57 -4.23
C ALA A 28 5.52 11.76 -2.95
N ALA A 29 5.71 10.46 -3.12
CA ALA A 29 5.99 9.57 -2.01
C ALA A 29 7.22 8.75 -2.39
N PRO A 30 8.26 8.76 -1.57
CA PRO A 30 9.42 7.95 -1.89
C PRO A 30 9.04 6.48 -1.87
N LYS A 31 9.74 5.70 -2.67
CA LYS A 31 9.53 4.27 -2.65
C LYS A 31 9.86 3.76 -1.26
N ALA A 32 8.97 2.95 -0.72
CA ALA A 32 9.17 2.42 0.62
C ALA A 32 10.34 1.45 0.65
N ALA A 33 11.10 1.47 1.72
CA ALA A 33 12.16 0.50 1.90
C ALA A 33 11.59 -0.91 1.99
N PRO A 34 12.36 -1.93 1.62
CA PRO A 34 11.86 -3.31 1.74
C PRO A 34 11.35 -3.60 3.13
N GLY A 35 10.25 -4.31 3.22
CA GLY A 35 9.72 -4.70 4.50
C GLY A 35 8.21 -4.70 4.53
N LEU A 36 7.67 -5.02 5.70
CA LEU A 36 6.24 -5.10 5.93
C LEU A 36 5.78 -3.88 6.72
N TYR A 37 4.73 -3.24 6.23
CA TYR A 37 4.17 -2.05 6.86
C TYR A 37 2.72 -2.33 7.24
N LEU A 38 2.39 -2.13 8.50
CA LEU A 38 1.02 -2.30 8.96
C LEU A 38 0.33 -0.95 8.88
N VAL A 39 -0.73 -0.88 8.10
CA VAL A 39 -1.40 0.39 7.82
C VAL A 39 -2.87 0.28 8.21
N ALA A 40 -3.29 1.13 9.14
CA ALA A 40 -4.70 1.21 9.51
C ALA A 40 -5.38 2.22 8.60
N THR A 41 -6.55 1.86 8.07
CA THR A 41 -7.31 2.75 7.22
C THR A 41 -8.64 3.07 7.89
N PRO A 42 -9.21 4.24 7.61
CA PRO A 42 -10.44 4.63 8.27
C PRO A 42 -11.64 3.83 7.77
N ILE A 43 -12.61 3.66 8.66
CA ILE A 43 -13.87 3.05 8.32
C ILE A 43 -14.84 4.17 8.03
N GLY A 44 -15.51 4.11 6.88
CA GLY A 44 -16.57 5.04 6.56
C GLY A 44 -16.13 6.32 5.90
N ASN A 45 -15.29 7.09 6.52
CA ASN A 45 -14.89 8.38 5.96
C ASN A 45 -13.43 8.35 5.54
N LEU A 46 -13.20 8.28 4.24
CA LEU A 46 -11.84 8.21 3.72
C LEU A 46 -11.03 9.47 4.01
N GLY A 47 -11.72 10.58 4.31
CA GLY A 47 -11.01 11.80 4.66
C GLY A 47 -10.27 11.74 5.98
N ASP A 48 -10.54 10.71 6.78
CA ASP A 48 -9.84 10.55 8.05
C ASP A 48 -8.50 9.84 7.91
N ILE A 49 -8.12 9.48 6.71
CA ILE A 49 -6.84 8.79 6.50
C ILE A 49 -5.68 9.73 6.79
N THR A 50 -4.61 9.21 7.35
CA THR A 50 -3.46 10.04 7.66
C THR A 50 -2.57 10.21 6.44
N LEU A 51 -1.81 11.29 6.42
CA LEU A 51 -0.84 11.53 5.36
C LEU A 51 0.19 10.41 5.33
N ARG A 52 0.62 9.95 6.50
CA ARG A 52 1.59 8.87 6.56
C ARG A 52 1.06 7.60 5.93
N ALA A 53 -0.22 7.29 6.15
CA ALA A 53 -0.81 6.12 5.52
C ALA A 53 -0.81 6.26 4.00
N LEU A 54 -1.13 7.45 3.50
CA LEU A 54 -1.14 7.68 2.07
C LEU A 54 0.26 7.52 1.47
N GLU A 55 1.25 8.07 2.14
CA GLU A 55 2.63 7.96 1.67
C GLU A 55 3.09 6.51 1.65
N THR A 56 2.73 5.76 2.68
CA THR A 56 3.12 4.35 2.74
C THR A 56 2.43 3.56 1.63
N LEU A 57 1.12 3.74 1.48
CA LEU A 57 0.40 3.00 0.46
C LEU A 57 0.89 3.35 -0.94
N ALA A 58 1.25 4.60 -1.17
CA ALA A 58 1.76 5.00 -2.47
C ALA A 58 3.17 4.49 -2.71
N GLY A 59 3.95 4.30 -1.66
CA GLY A 59 5.36 3.93 -1.81
C GLY A 59 5.66 2.44 -1.83
N VAL A 60 4.71 1.59 -1.40
CA VAL A 60 4.99 0.15 -1.37
C VAL A 60 4.75 -0.52 -2.71
N ASP A 61 5.31 -1.70 -2.88
CA ASP A 61 5.15 -2.47 -4.11
C ASP A 61 3.81 -3.20 -4.14
N ILE A 62 3.35 -3.68 -3.01
CA ILE A 62 2.15 -4.49 -2.92
C ILE A 62 1.33 -4.04 -1.73
N ILE A 63 0.01 -4.00 -1.91
CA ILE A 63 -0.91 -3.70 -0.83
C ILE A 63 -1.74 -4.95 -0.58
N ALA A 64 -1.55 -5.59 0.56
CA ALA A 64 -2.31 -6.76 0.95
C ALA A 64 -3.48 -6.30 1.81
N CYS A 65 -4.68 -6.71 1.46
CA CYS A 65 -5.87 -6.22 2.14
C CYS A 65 -6.93 -7.29 2.22
N GLU A 66 -7.81 -7.16 3.18
CA GLU A 66 -8.84 -8.16 3.38
C GLU A 66 -9.86 -8.14 2.24
N ASP A 67 -10.32 -6.96 1.86
CA ASP A 67 -11.30 -6.82 0.79
C ASP A 67 -10.75 -5.83 -0.23
N THR A 68 -10.35 -6.35 -1.38
CA THR A 68 -9.74 -5.52 -2.40
C THR A 68 -10.70 -4.49 -2.95
N ARG A 69 -12.01 -4.75 -2.88
CA ARG A 69 -12.98 -3.78 -3.41
C ARG A 69 -13.01 -2.53 -2.55
N ILE A 70 -12.93 -2.71 -1.24
CA ILE A 70 -12.93 -1.58 -0.32
C ILE A 70 -11.64 -0.79 -0.45
N THR A 71 -10.53 -1.49 -0.47
CA THR A 71 -9.24 -0.82 -0.57
C THR A 71 -9.08 -0.13 -1.93
N ARG A 72 -9.68 -0.70 -2.98
CA ARG A 72 -9.60 -0.08 -4.31
C ARG A 72 -10.30 1.28 -4.32
N ARG A 73 -11.37 1.45 -3.58
CA ARG A 73 -12.01 2.76 -3.50
C ARG A 73 -11.06 3.80 -2.93
N LEU A 74 -10.28 3.39 -1.94
CA LEU A 74 -9.32 4.27 -1.33
C LEU A 74 -8.19 4.60 -2.29
N THR A 75 -7.64 3.58 -2.95
CA THR A 75 -6.52 3.82 -3.85
C THR A 75 -6.95 4.65 -5.05
N GLU A 76 -8.17 4.45 -5.53
CA GLU A 76 -8.67 5.26 -6.65
C GLU A 76 -8.89 6.70 -6.23
N ARG A 77 -9.41 6.90 -5.04
CA ARG A 77 -9.66 8.27 -4.58
C ARG A 77 -8.38 9.08 -4.49
N PHE A 78 -7.29 8.44 -4.10
CA PHE A 78 -6.03 9.16 -3.92
C PHE A 78 -5.01 8.84 -5.02
N SER A 79 -5.48 8.24 -6.10
CA SER A 79 -4.65 7.96 -7.28
C SER A 79 -3.40 7.15 -6.96
N ILE A 80 -3.57 6.17 -6.09
CA ILE A 80 -2.48 5.27 -5.72
C ILE A 80 -2.53 4.07 -6.64
N THR A 81 -1.40 3.69 -7.22
CA THR A 81 -1.36 2.65 -8.24
C THR A 81 -0.74 1.34 -7.77
N GLY A 82 -0.62 1.14 -6.48
CA GLY A 82 -0.03 -0.08 -5.97
C GLY A 82 -0.84 -1.32 -6.35
N LEU A 83 -0.18 -2.46 -6.36
CA LEU A 83 -0.81 -3.73 -6.69
C LEU A 83 -1.57 -4.26 -5.49
N LEU A 84 -2.88 -4.46 -5.64
CA LEU A 84 -3.71 -4.97 -4.56
C LEU A 84 -3.75 -6.48 -4.59
N LYS A 85 -3.57 -7.10 -3.43
CA LYS A 85 -3.66 -8.56 -3.29
C LYS A 85 -4.56 -8.89 -2.10
N PRO A 86 -5.47 -9.82 -2.25
CA PRO A 86 -6.32 -10.19 -1.12
C PRO A 86 -5.54 -11.02 -0.10
N TYR A 87 -5.79 -10.74 1.16
CA TYR A 87 -5.20 -11.52 2.24
C TYR A 87 -6.20 -11.53 3.40
N HIS A 88 -6.94 -12.62 3.54
CA HIS A 88 -7.96 -12.76 4.57
C HIS A 88 -7.92 -14.19 5.10
N GLU A 89 -8.72 -14.47 6.11
CA GLU A 89 -8.60 -15.76 6.76
C GLU A 89 -8.90 -16.93 5.86
N HIS A 90 -9.69 -16.74 4.81
CA HIS A 90 -10.02 -17.84 3.93
C HIS A 90 -8.92 -18.17 2.91
N ASN A 91 -8.02 -17.24 2.63
CA ASN A 91 -6.94 -17.50 1.68
C ASN A 91 -5.55 -17.38 2.30
N ALA A 92 -5.47 -17.14 3.60
CA ALA A 92 -4.18 -16.86 4.24
C ALA A 92 -3.19 -18.01 4.06
N ALA A 93 -3.67 -19.23 4.13
CA ALA A 93 -2.77 -20.39 4.02
C ALA A 93 -2.08 -20.43 2.66
N LEU A 94 -2.74 -19.97 1.61
CA LEU A 94 -2.14 -19.93 0.28
C LEU A 94 -1.38 -18.64 0.03
N ALA A 95 -1.87 -17.53 0.55
CA ALA A 95 -1.29 -16.23 0.26
C ALA A 95 -0.05 -15.93 1.12
N ARG A 96 -0.02 -16.42 2.36
CA ARG A 96 1.07 -16.10 3.26
C ARG A 96 2.44 -16.49 2.72
N PRO A 97 2.62 -17.71 2.20
CA PRO A 97 3.94 -18.08 1.68
C PRO A 97 4.37 -17.17 0.54
N LYS A 98 3.42 -16.74 -0.30
CA LYS A 98 3.77 -15.87 -1.42
C LYS A 98 4.19 -14.49 -0.94
N ILE A 99 3.51 -13.98 0.08
CA ILE A 99 3.87 -12.69 0.65
C ILE A 99 5.26 -12.78 1.29
N LEU A 100 5.51 -13.84 2.05
CA LEU A 100 6.81 -14.01 2.69
C LEU A 100 7.93 -14.13 1.67
N GLU A 101 7.65 -14.82 0.57
CA GLU A 101 8.64 -14.95 -0.49
C GLU A 101 8.97 -13.59 -1.11
N ARG A 102 7.95 -12.77 -1.35
CA ARG A 102 8.19 -11.44 -1.90
C ARG A 102 8.97 -10.58 -0.94
N LEU A 103 8.66 -10.67 0.36
CA LEU A 103 9.42 -9.93 1.36
C LEU A 103 10.87 -10.37 1.36
N ALA A 104 11.12 -11.67 1.24
CA ALA A 104 12.49 -12.18 1.20
C ALA A 104 13.24 -11.68 -0.03
N GLN A 105 12.52 -11.36 -1.10
CA GLN A 105 13.12 -10.85 -2.32
C GLN A 105 13.30 -9.35 -2.30
N GLY A 106 12.98 -8.70 -1.19
CA GLY A 106 13.20 -7.26 -1.07
C GLY A 106 11.99 -6.40 -1.39
N ALA A 107 10.81 -6.98 -1.46
CA ALA A 107 9.61 -6.20 -1.74
C ALA A 107 9.16 -5.42 -0.51
N SER A 108 8.48 -4.31 -0.74
CA SER A 108 7.81 -3.58 0.31
C SER A 108 6.31 -3.88 0.21
N ILE A 109 5.71 -4.29 1.31
CA ILE A 109 4.32 -4.71 1.32
C ILE A 109 3.59 -4.03 2.47
N ALA A 110 2.45 -3.42 2.18
CA ALA A 110 1.60 -2.87 3.22
C ALA A 110 0.48 -3.85 3.49
N LEU A 111 0.26 -4.14 4.76
CA LEU A 111 -0.87 -4.94 5.19
C LEU A 111 -1.90 -3.99 5.76
N VAL A 112 -3.04 -3.91 5.09
CA VAL A 112 -4.06 -2.92 5.43
C VAL A 112 -5.12 -3.55 6.32
N SER A 113 -5.48 -2.83 7.37
CA SER A 113 -6.61 -3.23 8.20
C SER A 113 -7.53 -2.04 8.37
N ASP A 114 -8.81 -2.30 8.58
CA ASP A 114 -9.75 -1.24 8.85
C ASP A 114 -9.47 -0.63 10.21
N ALA A 115 -9.77 0.63 10.34
CA ALA A 115 -9.53 1.31 11.59
C ALA A 115 -10.26 0.59 12.71
N GLY A 116 -9.58 0.42 13.81
CA GLY A 116 -10.14 -0.30 14.93
C GLY A 116 -9.96 -1.79 14.86
N THR A 117 -9.55 -2.32 13.73
CA THR A 117 -9.30 -3.75 13.63
C THR A 117 -7.96 -4.05 14.26
N PRO A 118 -7.91 -4.95 15.19
CA PRO A 118 -6.66 -5.23 15.85
C PRO A 118 -5.63 -5.77 14.89
N LEU A 119 -4.45 -5.20 14.93
CA LEU A 119 -3.35 -5.72 14.14
C LEU A 119 -2.87 -7.05 14.66
N ILE A 120 -3.45 -7.48 15.76
CA ILE A 120 -3.13 -8.78 16.31
C ILE A 120 -3.99 -9.86 15.69
N SER A 121 -4.76 -9.57 14.69
CA SER A 121 -5.52 -10.61 14.00
C SER A 121 -4.54 -11.67 13.50
N ASP A 122 -5.06 -12.86 13.26
CA ASP A 122 -4.21 -13.95 12.85
C ASP A 122 -3.39 -13.65 11.62
N ARG A 123 -3.95 -12.97 10.65
CA ARG A 123 -3.16 -12.70 9.44
C ARG A 123 -1.99 -11.79 9.71
N GLY A 124 -2.20 -10.71 10.44
CA GLY A 124 -1.11 -9.81 10.75
C GLY A 124 -0.11 -10.42 11.68
N PHE A 125 -0.62 -11.12 12.67
CA PHE A 125 0.23 -11.73 13.67
C PHE A 125 1.19 -12.75 13.05
N LYS A 126 0.74 -13.49 12.07
CA LYS A 126 1.57 -14.52 11.48
C LYS A 126 2.57 -13.97 10.47
N LEU A 127 2.40 -12.75 10.02
CA LEU A 127 3.35 -12.15 9.11
C LEU A 127 4.46 -11.39 9.82
N VAL A 128 4.18 -10.92 11.00
CA VAL A 128 5.19 -10.20 11.74
C VAL A 128 5.84 -11.10 12.76
#